data_3aee982289353d52075d320c69fce8da
#
_entry.id   3aee982289353d52075d320c69fce8da
#
_cell.length_a   1.000
_cell.length_b   1.000
_cell.length_c   1.000
_cell.angle_alpha   90.00
_cell.angle_beta   90.00
_cell.angle_gamma   90.00
#
_symmetry.space_group_name_H-M   'P 1'
#
loop_
_entity.id
_entity.type
_entity.pdbx_description
1 polymer ?
#
loop_
_entity_poly.entity_id
_entity_poly.type
_entity_poly.pdbx_seq_one_letter_code
_entity_poly.pdbx_strand_id
1 'polypeptide(L)'
;MHRFRPSLVLLVATFLLLPATGSLEQPSLVAITSLADGDWAEGTVEVEIAAEGDFTQVELLANSAVVASGSPGELLAWDTAVANATVPADFTLVARAIYSDGSREESTPVRVTVLYPRQLTFETNGEGINIQPEWHPSGDQLVFKSNRGLEQHIYHIYTMDATGGDPVEVLTDRSYHGYPGWSPDGSRMVFNSYDPENGTTHDMDIFVVNLSSGESVQVTFDPAFDDSGRWSPNSEAISFHSGRSGSLDVWKIPVADDGSPAGEPVQLTSTDASEHCPRWSFDGEWIVYQADRDEGTDIWVMRSNGSDARRVTDDSYYDGYPGWSPNGEWLVYDSERDGNKDLYLVPVEGGMQKRITMDSAVDQHPSWSPNGHSLAFHSGRDDNLNLWIVDIPDITSALVVPDAETDTGAGGLLLPLALGSATVALALFLRRRSP
;
A
#
# COMPACT_ATOMS: atom_id res chain seq x y z
N MET A 1 30.70 -11.46 6.40
CA MET A 1 30.85 -12.12 5.10
C MET A 1 30.05 -11.33 4.11
N HIS A 2 30.73 -10.57 3.29
CA HIS A 2 30.11 -9.68 2.30
C HIS A 2 29.39 -10.49 1.21
N ARG A 3 28.09 -10.27 1.02
CA ARG A 3 27.37 -10.75 -0.15
C ARG A 3 27.19 -9.58 -1.12
N PHE A 4 27.83 -9.71 -2.27
CA PHE A 4 27.67 -8.87 -3.44
C PHE A 4 26.23 -9.01 -3.99
N ARG A 5 25.54 -7.91 -4.17
CA ARG A 5 24.35 -7.82 -5.04
C ARG A 5 24.83 -7.61 -6.49
N PRO A 6 24.30 -8.32 -7.47
CA PRO A 6 24.59 -8.01 -8.87
C PRO A 6 23.66 -6.88 -9.33
N SER A 7 24.25 -5.70 -9.58
CA SER A 7 23.60 -4.65 -10.34
C SER A 7 23.37 -5.11 -11.77
N LEU A 8 22.12 -5.15 -12.21
CA LEU A 8 21.76 -5.43 -13.59
C LEU A 8 21.98 -4.16 -14.41
N VAL A 9 23.15 -4.00 -14.99
CA VAL A 9 23.42 -2.97 -15.99
C VAL A 9 22.79 -3.42 -17.29
N LEU A 10 21.65 -2.84 -17.66
CA LEU A 10 21.04 -3.04 -18.97
C LEU A 10 21.68 -2.09 -19.97
N LEU A 11 22.70 -2.58 -20.68
CA LEU A 11 23.31 -1.86 -21.79
C LEU A 11 22.42 -1.99 -23.04
N VAL A 12 21.62 -0.99 -23.35
CA VAL A 12 20.88 -0.92 -24.62
C VAL A 12 21.71 -0.13 -25.61
N ALA A 13 22.56 -0.83 -26.37
CA ALA A 13 23.16 -0.29 -27.58
C ALA A 13 22.28 -0.65 -28.78
N THR A 14 21.45 0.28 -29.23
CA THR A 14 20.73 0.13 -30.50
C THR A 14 21.32 1.06 -31.53
N PHE A 15 22.17 0.52 -32.41
CA PHE A 15 22.52 1.19 -33.65
C PHE A 15 21.38 0.99 -34.66
N LEU A 16 20.70 2.04 -35.01
CA LEU A 16 19.82 2.09 -36.18
C LEU A 16 20.21 3.27 -37.06
N LEU A 17 20.82 2.94 -38.19
CA LEU A 17 21.00 3.84 -39.32
C LEU A 17 19.69 4.00 -40.06
N LEU A 18 19.07 5.19 -40.05
CA LEU A 18 18.05 5.60 -41.00
C LEU A 18 18.17 7.10 -41.32
N PRO A 19 17.72 7.52 -42.52
CA PRO A 19 18.08 8.82 -43.07
C PRO A 19 17.23 9.97 -42.55
N ALA A 20 17.85 11.14 -42.50
CA ALA A 20 17.38 12.42 -41.99
C ALA A 20 16.04 12.92 -42.58
N THR A 21 15.15 13.40 -41.74
CA THR A 21 14.50 14.72 -41.74
C THR A 21 13.49 14.77 -40.59
N GLY A 22 13.90 15.25 -39.46
CA GLY A 22 13.12 15.52 -38.26
C GLY A 22 14.15 15.77 -37.17
N SER A 23 14.06 16.83 -36.42
CA SER A 23 14.90 17.06 -35.26
C SER A 23 14.73 15.93 -34.27
N LEU A 24 15.56 14.89 -34.38
CA LEU A 24 15.75 13.92 -33.30
C LEU A 24 16.41 14.72 -32.19
N GLU A 25 15.69 14.93 -31.11
CA GLU A 25 16.30 15.29 -29.84
C GLU A 25 17.39 14.24 -29.57
N GLN A 26 18.64 14.68 -29.52
CA GLN A 26 19.72 13.78 -29.11
C GLN A 26 19.37 13.33 -27.67
N PRO A 27 19.53 12.04 -27.33
CA PRO A 27 19.32 11.61 -25.97
C PRO A 27 20.17 12.48 -25.06
N SER A 28 19.54 13.05 -24.02
CA SER A 28 20.27 13.83 -23.01
C SER A 28 21.42 12.99 -22.48
N LEU A 29 22.61 13.53 -22.42
CA LEU A 29 23.77 12.88 -21.81
C LEU A 29 23.68 12.85 -20.30
N VAL A 30 22.66 13.52 -19.73
CA VAL A 30 22.37 13.60 -18.29
C VAL A 30 20.94 13.10 -18.05
N ALA A 31 20.77 12.21 -17.10
CA ALA A 31 19.45 11.66 -16.75
C ALA A 31 19.34 11.37 -15.24
N ILE A 32 18.13 11.56 -14.67
CA ILE A 32 17.76 10.98 -13.39
C ILE A 32 17.35 9.52 -13.67
N THR A 33 17.94 8.58 -12.93
CA THR A 33 17.74 7.14 -13.17
C THR A 33 16.97 6.43 -12.06
N SER A 34 16.85 7.04 -10.89
CA SER A 34 16.16 6.47 -9.72
C SER A 34 14.71 6.88 -9.58
N LEU A 35 14.27 7.91 -10.31
CA LEU A 35 12.89 8.43 -10.27
C LEU A 35 12.33 8.56 -11.68
N ALA A 36 11.06 8.26 -11.85
CA ALA A 36 10.31 8.41 -13.09
C ALA A 36 9.28 9.56 -13.02
N ASP A 37 8.82 10.02 -14.18
CA ASP A 37 7.77 11.05 -14.26
C ASP A 37 6.46 10.53 -13.61
N GLY A 38 5.95 11.27 -12.63
CA GLY A 38 4.76 10.90 -11.85
C GLY A 38 5.04 10.04 -10.61
N ASP A 39 6.28 9.79 -10.24
CA ASP A 39 6.62 9.13 -8.98
C ASP A 39 6.23 9.98 -7.76
N TRP A 40 6.04 9.29 -6.64
CA TRP A 40 5.84 9.91 -5.34
C TRP A 40 7.12 9.83 -4.52
N ALA A 41 7.32 10.76 -3.61
CA ALA A 41 8.49 10.87 -2.76
C ALA A 41 8.10 11.27 -1.34
N GLU A 42 8.89 10.87 -0.35
CA GLU A 42 8.71 11.22 1.04
C GLU A 42 10.07 11.28 1.76
N GLY A 43 10.21 12.21 2.70
CA GLY A 43 11.40 12.30 3.55
C GLY A 43 12.68 12.62 2.76
N THR A 44 13.77 11.94 3.05
CA THR A 44 15.02 12.07 2.31
C THR A 44 15.11 11.03 1.21
N VAL A 45 15.11 11.48 -0.04
CA VAL A 45 15.18 10.64 -1.25
C VAL A 45 16.58 10.63 -1.81
N GLU A 46 17.15 9.45 -1.99
CA GLU A 46 18.44 9.28 -2.70
C GLU A 46 18.18 9.27 -4.21
N VAL A 47 18.76 10.26 -4.91
CA VAL A 47 18.61 10.43 -6.36
C VAL A 47 19.87 10.06 -7.07
N GLU A 48 19.79 9.08 -7.97
CA GLU A 48 20.85 8.67 -8.84
C GLU A 48 20.82 9.48 -10.14
N ILE A 49 21.98 10.06 -10.51
CA ILE A 49 22.15 10.82 -11.75
C ILE A 49 23.19 10.12 -12.62
N ALA A 50 22.78 9.71 -13.80
CA ALA A 50 23.68 9.26 -14.86
C ALA A 50 24.07 10.44 -15.74
N ALA A 51 25.37 10.59 -16.06
CA ALA A 51 25.85 11.55 -17.02
C ALA A 51 27.04 10.95 -17.81
N GLU A 52 27.21 11.39 -19.06
CA GLU A 52 28.32 10.98 -19.92
C GLU A 52 29.32 12.12 -20.13
N GLY A 53 30.60 11.80 -20.17
CA GLY A 53 31.69 12.76 -20.44
C GLY A 53 32.54 13.10 -19.23
N ASP A 54 33.40 14.12 -19.37
CA ASP A 54 34.37 14.54 -18.35
C ASP A 54 33.75 15.69 -17.48
N PHE A 55 32.76 15.33 -16.68
CA PHE A 55 32.12 16.25 -15.76
C PHE A 55 32.72 16.19 -14.35
N THR A 56 32.71 17.32 -13.67
CA THR A 56 33.36 17.51 -12.36
C THR A 56 32.37 17.55 -11.22
N GLN A 57 31.08 17.83 -11.49
CA GLN A 57 30.04 17.96 -10.49
C GLN A 57 28.69 17.62 -11.12
N VAL A 58 27.78 17.08 -10.29
CA VAL A 58 26.35 16.95 -10.58
C VAL A 58 25.54 17.77 -9.58
N GLU A 59 24.44 18.33 -10.04
CA GLU A 59 23.48 19.07 -9.24
C GLU A 59 22.08 18.48 -9.48
N LEU A 60 21.28 18.39 -8.42
CA LEU A 60 19.84 18.15 -8.51
C LEU A 60 19.10 19.47 -8.26
N LEU A 61 18.21 19.82 -9.17
CA LEU A 61 17.35 20.99 -9.04
C LEU A 61 15.91 20.53 -8.84
N ALA A 62 15.24 21.12 -7.83
CA ALA A 62 13.80 20.98 -7.61
C ALA A 62 13.16 22.36 -7.84
N ASN A 63 12.20 22.47 -8.76
CA ASN A 63 11.57 23.71 -9.16
C ASN A 63 12.62 24.83 -9.46
N SER A 64 13.67 24.47 -10.19
CA SER A 64 14.79 25.34 -10.58
C SER A 64 15.75 25.78 -9.44
N ALA A 65 15.54 25.36 -8.22
CA ALA A 65 16.46 25.59 -7.10
C ALA A 65 17.38 24.38 -6.93
N VAL A 66 18.70 24.60 -6.76
CA VAL A 66 19.63 23.50 -6.44
C VAL A 66 19.33 23.02 -5.03
N VAL A 67 18.96 21.74 -4.90
CA VAL A 67 18.60 21.08 -3.64
C VAL A 67 19.65 20.10 -3.16
N ALA A 68 20.47 19.57 -4.06
CA ALA A 68 21.62 18.73 -3.74
C ALA A 68 22.71 18.89 -4.80
N SER A 69 23.97 18.61 -4.41
CA SER A 69 25.10 18.57 -5.33
C SER A 69 26.17 17.60 -4.82
N GLY A 70 26.88 16.96 -5.74
CA GLY A 70 27.88 15.95 -5.42
C GLY A 70 28.84 15.68 -6.55
N SER A 71 29.72 14.70 -6.35
CA SER A 71 30.71 14.23 -7.34
C SER A 71 30.06 13.24 -8.32
N PRO A 72 30.70 13.01 -9.49
CA PRO A 72 30.26 11.98 -10.42
C PRO A 72 30.07 10.60 -9.75
N GLY A 73 28.88 9.98 -9.94
CA GLY A 73 28.58 8.66 -9.40
C GLY A 73 28.19 8.63 -7.92
N GLU A 74 28.09 9.79 -7.28
CA GLU A 74 27.57 9.93 -5.92
C GLU A 74 26.03 10.00 -5.95
N LEU A 75 25.38 9.29 -5.01
CA LEU A 75 23.94 9.45 -4.78
C LEU A 75 23.69 10.82 -4.13
N LEU A 76 22.77 11.58 -4.70
CA LEU A 76 22.39 12.88 -4.16
C LEU A 76 21.20 12.73 -3.22
N ALA A 77 21.36 13.08 -1.96
CA ALA A 77 20.28 13.12 -0.99
C ALA A 77 19.44 14.39 -1.18
N TRP A 78 18.17 14.22 -1.55
CA TRP A 78 17.18 15.30 -1.61
C TRP A 78 16.28 15.22 -0.38
N ASP A 79 16.43 16.18 0.53
CA ASP A 79 15.50 16.35 1.65
C ASP A 79 14.23 17.04 1.14
N THR A 80 13.14 16.29 1.10
CA THR A 80 11.83 16.79 0.65
C THR A 80 11.11 17.58 1.73
N ALA A 81 11.62 17.62 2.97
CA ALA A 81 11.00 18.33 4.08
C ALA A 81 10.97 19.84 3.81
N VAL A 82 9.89 20.28 3.23
CA VAL A 82 9.56 21.71 3.18
C VAL A 82 8.89 22.04 4.51
N ALA A 83 9.50 22.93 5.30
CA ALA A 83 8.99 23.33 6.60
C ALA A 83 7.49 23.67 6.53
N ASN A 84 6.66 22.93 7.30
CA ASN A 84 5.20 23.08 7.44
C ASN A 84 4.34 22.66 6.23
N ALA A 85 4.81 21.89 5.27
CA ALA A 85 3.94 21.31 4.26
C ALA A 85 3.08 20.20 4.90
N THR A 86 1.79 20.22 4.65
CA THR A 86 0.81 19.23 5.16
C THR A 86 -0.03 18.61 4.06
N VAL A 87 0.17 19.03 2.84
CA VAL A 87 -0.55 18.55 1.65
C VAL A 87 0.47 18.14 0.59
N PRO A 88 0.18 17.16 -0.27
CA PRO A 88 1.05 16.76 -1.36
C PRO A 88 1.47 17.95 -2.23
N ALA A 89 2.72 18.00 -2.64
CA ALA A 89 3.26 19.07 -3.47
C ALA A 89 4.03 18.54 -4.67
N ASP A 90 3.78 19.12 -5.85
CA ASP A 90 4.46 18.73 -7.09
C ASP A 90 5.78 19.47 -7.25
N PHE A 91 6.80 18.71 -7.61
CA PHE A 91 8.13 19.21 -7.93
C PHE A 91 8.55 18.78 -9.34
N THR A 92 9.22 19.68 -10.04
CA THR A 92 9.92 19.34 -11.28
C THR A 92 11.40 19.20 -10.96
N LEU A 93 11.91 17.98 -11.09
CA LEU A 93 13.31 17.66 -10.87
C LEU A 93 14.09 17.71 -12.19
N VAL A 94 15.26 18.29 -12.15
CA VAL A 94 16.20 18.34 -13.27
C VAL A 94 17.60 18.00 -12.75
N ALA A 95 18.25 17.03 -13.36
CA ALA A 95 19.67 16.77 -13.12
C ALA A 95 20.51 17.70 -14.00
N ARG A 96 21.60 18.24 -13.46
CA ARG A 96 22.54 19.09 -14.19
C ARG A 96 23.96 18.57 -14.00
N ALA A 97 24.66 18.28 -15.10
CA ALA A 97 26.10 18.00 -15.10
C ALA A 97 26.90 19.28 -15.39
N ILE A 98 27.99 19.47 -14.66
CA ILE A 98 28.93 20.59 -14.86
C ILE A 98 30.27 19.99 -15.30
N TYR A 99 30.69 20.37 -16.50
CA TYR A 99 31.90 19.86 -17.12
C TYR A 99 33.16 20.66 -16.72
N SER A 100 34.33 20.08 -16.94
CA SER A 100 35.64 20.69 -16.60
C SER A 100 35.91 22.03 -17.33
N ASP A 101 35.27 22.26 -18.47
CA ASP A 101 35.34 23.52 -19.23
C ASP A 101 34.31 24.58 -18.76
N GLY A 102 33.47 24.24 -17.73
CA GLY A 102 32.45 25.12 -17.21
C GLY A 102 31.13 25.07 -17.97
N SER A 103 31.02 24.26 -19.02
CA SER A 103 29.75 24.00 -19.69
C SER A 103 28.78 23.21 -18.80
N ARG A 104 27.48 23.28 -19.07
CA ARG A 104 26.43 22.62 -18.30
C ARG A 104 25.46 21.92 -19.24
N GLU A 105 25.03 20.72 -18.85
CA GLU A 105 23.93 20.00 -19.50
C GLU A 105 22.88 19.63 -18.47
N GLU A 106 21.63 19.64 -18.90
CA GLU A 106 20.47 19.32 -18.05
C GLU A 106 19.71 18.12 -18.62
N SER A 107 19.16 17.31 -17.73
CA SER A 107 18.28 16.20 -18.09
C SER A 107 16.93 16.69 -18.59
N THR A 108 16.15 15.79 -19.19
CA THR A 108 14.71 15.97 -19.27
C THR A 108 14.13 16.12 -17.86
N PRO A 109 13.13 17.00 -17.65
CA PRO A 109 12.48 17.16 -16.36
C PRO A 109 11.71 15.89 -15.94
N VAL A 110 11.75 15.58 -14.66
CA VAL A 110 10.97 14.52 -14.02
C VAL A 110 10.04 15.17 -13.01
N ARG A 111 8.72 14.90 -13.10
CA ARG A 111 7.75 15.40 -12.14
C ARG A 111 7.59 14.38 -11.01
N VAL A 112 7.66 14.86 -9.78
CA VAL A 112 7.55 14.05 -8.57
C VAL A 112 6.58 14.74 -7.62
N THR A 113 5.63 13.99 -7.05
CA THR A 113 4.75 14.50 -5.99
C THR A 113 5.31 14.09 -4.64
N VAL A 114 5.59 15.05 -3.78
CA VAL A 114 6.03 14.81 -2.40
C VAL A 114 4.83 14.65 -1.48
N LEU A 115 4.81 13.56 -0.73
CA LEU A 115 3.81 13.28 0.30
C LEU A 115 4.34 13.69 1.68
N TYR A 116 3.45 14.14 2.56
CA TYR A 116 3.78 14.62 3.90
C TYR A 116 2.90 13.91 4.95
N PRO A 117 3.30 12.71 5.42
CA PRO A 117 2.59 12.06 6.51
C PRO A 117 2.63 12.90 7.79
N ARG A 118 1.50 12.95 8.49
CA ARG A 118 1.37 13.64 9.78
C ARG A 118 0.99 12.67 10.89
N GLN A 119 1.63 12.82 12.03
CA GLN A 119 1.36 12.01 13.22
C GLN A 119 0.06 12.47 13.91
N LEU A 120 -0.72 11.51 14.42
CA LEU A 120 -1.97 11.77 15.16
C LEU A 120 -1.87 11.44 16.64
N THR A 121 -1.11 10.39 17.02
CA THR A 121 -0.90 9.99 18.40
C THR A 121 0.58 10.09 18.75
N PHE A 122 0.91 10.35 20.04
CA PHE A 122 2.26 10.77 20.45
C PHE A 122 2.74 9.98 21.66
N GLU A 123 2.32 8.73 21.83
CA GLU A 123 2.85 7.86 22.89
C GLU A 123 4.32 7.57 22.65
N THR A 124 5.09 7.63 23.74
CA THR A 124 6.51 7.30 23.75
C THR A 124 6.75 5.87 24.24
N ASN A 125 7.96 5.37 24.04
CA ASN A 125 8.35 4.02 24.49
C ASN A 125 8.00 3.78 25.96
N GLY A 126 7.12 2.78 26.21
CA GLY A 126 6.65 2.39 27.54
C GLY A 126 5.29 2.98 27.96
N GLU A 127 4.71 3.88 27.20
CA GLU A 127 3.38 4.46 27.46
C GLU A 127 2.25 3.73 26.74
N GLY A 128 2.60 2.86 25.77
CA GLY A 128 1.68 2.09 24.96
C GLY A 128 1.91 2.31 23.48
N ILE A 129 1.21 1.51 22.68
CA ILE A 129 1.22 1.60 21.22
C ILE A 129 -0.19 1.80 20.68
N ASN A 130 -0.31 2.41 19.50
CA ASN A 130 -1.54 2.70 18.80
C ASN A 130 -1.46 2.09 17.41
N ILE A 131 -2.33 1.16 17.10
CA ILE A 131 -2.26 0.36 15.87
C ILE A 131 -3.64 0.06 15.30
N GLN A 132 -3.66 -0.34 14.01
CA GLN A 132 -4.86 -0.78 13.29
C GLN A 132 -5.95 0.30 13.23
N PRO A 133 -5.66 1.48 12.67
CA PRO A 133 -6.66 2.53 12.49
C PRO A 133 -7.71 2.12 11.44
N GLU A 134 -8.95 2.56 11.67
CA GLU A 134 -10.05 2.42 10.72
C GLU A 134 -10.88 3.71 10.72
N TRP A 135 -11.20 4.22 9.54
CA TRP A 135 -12.00 5.42 9.40
C TRP A 135 -13.46 5.19 9.73
N HIS A 136 -14.06 6.12 10.46
CA HIS A 136 -15.51 6.21 10.58
C HIS A 136 -16.14 6.54 9.22
N PRO A 137 -17.32 6.01 8.87
CA PRO A 137 -17.97 6.27 7.58
C PRO A 137 -18.20 7.76 7.24
N SER A 138 -18.31 8.64 8.25
CA SER A 138 -18.40 10.11 8.04
C SER A 138 -17.07 10.75 7.65
N GLY A 139 -15.93 10.10 7.92
CA GLY A 139 -14.59 10.62 7.65
C GLY A 139 -14.05 11.61 8.68
N ASP A 140 -14.74 11.83 9.80
CA ASP A 140 -14.32 12.77 10.84
C ASP A 140 -13.65 12.10 12.05
N GLN A 141 -13.74 10.78 12.19
CA GLN A 141 -13.16 10.02 13.29
C GLN A 141 -12.38 8.79 12.81
N LEU A 142 -11.49 8.32 13.69
CA LEU A 142 -10.79 7.04 13.59
C LEU A 142 -11.11 6.18 14.79
N VAL A 143 -11.19 4.86 14.57
CA VAL A 143 -11.10 3.86 15.63
C VAL A 143 -9.76 3.14 15.51
N PHE A 144 -9.21 2.69 16.62
CA PHE A 144 -7.95 1.96 16.67
C PHE A 144 -7.85 1.15 17.96
N LYS A 145 -6.92 0.22 18.01
CA LYS A 145 -6.59 -0.46 19.26
C LYS A 145 -5.32 0.12 19.89
N SER A 146 -5.30 0.16 21.23
CA SER A 146 -4.18 0.64 22.01
C SER A 146 -4.05 -0.11 23.32
N ASN A 147 -2.81 -0.25 23.81
CA ASN A 147 -2.53 -0.74 25.15
C ASN A 147 -2.05 0.36 26.10
N ARG A 148 -2.37 1.63 25.79
CA ARG A 148 -2.03 2.78 26.64
C ARG A 148 -2.54 2.60 28.07
N GLY A 149 -1.65 2.77 29.06
CA GLY A 149 -2.02 2.63 30.48
C GLY A 149 -2.42 1.23 30.92
N LEU A 150 -2.22 0.21 30.07
CA LEU A 150 -2.60 -1.17 30.31
C LEU A 150 -1.34 -2.07 30.47
N GLU A 151 -1.56 -3.30 30.94
CA GLU A 151 -0.52 -4.33 30.95
C GLU A 151 -0.13 -4.72 29.51
N GLN A 152 1.11 -5.14 29.30
CA GLN A 152 1.54 -5.66 28.01
C GLN A 152 0.62 -6.84 27.60
N HIS A 153 0.18 -6.82 26.34
CA HIS A 153 -0.74 -7.79 25.72
C HIS A 153 -2.24 -7.58 25.96
N ILE A 154 -2.64 -6.61 26.78
CA ILE A 154 -4.04 -6.17 26.85
C ILE A 154 -4.22 -4.96 25.94
N TYR A 155 -5.18 -5.02 25.04
CA TYR A 155 -5.50 -3.93 24.13
C TYR A 155 -6.99 -3.60 24.26
N HIS A 156 -7.28 -2.31 24.28
CA HIS A 156 -8.65 -1.81 24.23
C HIS A 156 -8.85 -1.00 22.94
N ILE A 157 -10.11 -0.70 22.67
CA ILE A 157 -10.52 0.06 21.49
C ILE A 157 -10.74 1.52 21.90
N TYR A 158 -10.15 2.41 21.10
CA TYR A 158 -10.26 3.85 21.26
C TYR A 158 -10.78 4.51 19.99
N THR A 159 -11.48 5.62 20.14
CA THR A 159 -11.83 6.53 19.04
C THR A 159 -11.14 7.87 19.23
N MET A 160 -10.89 8.59 18.15
CA MET A 160 -10.36 9.96 18.16
C MET A 160 -10.82 10.72 16.91
N ASP A 161 -10.78 12.05 16.96
CA ASP A 161 -11.01 12.87 15.77
C ASP A 161 -9.89 12.65 14.75
N ALA A 162 -10.23 12.61 13.46
CA ALA A 162 -9.27 12.42 12.37
C ALA A 162 -8.29 13.60 12.23
N THR A 163 -8.56 14.72 12.88
CA THR A 163 -7.66 15.88 12.96
C THR A 163 -6.67 15.80 14.11
N GLY A 164 -6.78 14.78 14.97
CA GLY A 164 -6.01 14.60 16.19
C GLY A 164 -6.82 14.97 17.44
N GLY A 165 -6.24 14.82 18.60
CA GLY A 165 -6.87 15.09 19.90
C GLY A 165 -6.74 13.93 20.88
N ASP A 166 -7.40 14.03 22.03
CA ASP A 166 -7.34 13.00 23.05
C ASP A 166 -8.22 11.80 22.66
N PRO A 167 -7.68 10.57 22.62
CA PRO A 167 -8.46 9.38 22.37
C PRO A 167 -9.44 9.06 23.47
N VAL A 168 -10.61 8.54 23.09
CA VAL A 168 -11.69 8.13 23.99
C VAL A 168 -11.83 6.61 23.92
N GLU A 169 -11.78 5.96 25.08
CA GLU A 169 -11.97 4.52 25.20
C GLU A 169 -13.43 4.13 24.94
N VAL A 170 -13.64 3.12 24.09
CA VAL A 170 -14.99 2.66 23.68
C VAL A 170 -15.54 1.62 24.65
N LEU A 171 -14.68 0.67 25.05
CA LEU A 171 -15.04 -0.43 25.96
C LEU A 171 -14.09 -0.42 27.15
N THR A 172 -14.63 -0.52 28.36
CA THR A 172 -13.90 -0.32 29.64
C THR A 172 -13.84 -1.57 30.49
N ASP A 173 -14.17 -2.76 29.95
CA ASP A 173 -13.97 -4.02 30.65
C ASP A 173 -12.49 -4.43 30.65
N ARG A 174 -12.15 -5.58 31.23
CA ARG A 174 -10.78 -6.06 31.33
C ARG A 174 -10.37 -7.05 30.25
N SER A 175 -11.23 -7.25 29.27
CA SER A 175 -10.99 -8.19 28.17
C SER A 175 -10.04 -7.59 27.14
N TYR A 176 -9.37 -8.47 26.39
CA TYR A 176 -8.67 -8.04 25.19
C TYR A 176 -9.67 -7.68 24.10
N HIS A 177 -9.48 -6.55 23.44
CA HIS A 177 -10.25 -6.13 22.26
C HIS A 177 -9.32 -5.76 21.11
N GLY A 178 -9.66 -6.21 19.91
CA GLY A 178 -8.85 -5.95 18.72
C GLY A 178 -9.64 -5.87 17.42
N TYR A 179 -8.96 -5.51 16.37
CA TYR A 179 -9.48 -5.42 14.99
C TYR A 179 -10.83 -4.70 14.87
N PRO A 180 -10.97 -3.49 15.43
CA PRO A 180 -12.22 -2.77 15.38
C PRO A 180 -12.62 -2.42 13.95
N GLY A 181 -13.93 -2.41 13.66
CA GLY A 181 -14.48 -1.99 12.38
C GLY A 181 -15.87 -1.39 12.55
N TRP A 182 -16.13 -0.26 11.91
CA TRP A 182 -17.40 0.44 11.99
C TRP A 182 -18.49 -0.27 11.19
N SER A 183 -19.74 -0.22 11.69
CA SER A 183 -20.90 -0.47 10.83
C SER A 183 -21.03 0.64 9.78
N PRO A 184 -21.65 0.38 8.62
CA PRO A 184 -21.80 1.37 7.55
C PRO A 184 -22.49 2.68 7.95
N ASP A 185 -23.37 2.62 8.97
CA ASP A 185 -24.06 3.79 9.54
C ASP A 185 -23.29 4.47 10.68
N GLY A 186 -22.14 3.90 11.11
CA GLY A 186 -21.32 4.39 12.21
C GLY A 186 -21.93 4.21 13.61
N SER A 187 -23.09 3.56 13.75
CA SER A 187 -23.78 3.41 15.04
C SER A 187 -23.28 2.24 15.89
N ARG A 188 -22.56 1.29 15.25
CA ARG A 188 -22.04 0.08 15.87
C ARG A 188 -20.59 -0.16 15.48
N MET A 189 -19.97 -1.06 16.21
CA MET A 189 -18.60 -1.49 15.95
C MET A 189 -18.51 -3.00 16.07
N VAL A 190 -17.89 -3.65 15.09
CA VAL A 190 -17.47 -5.05 15.18
C VAL A 190 -16.05 -5.07 15.73
N PHE A 191 -15.74 -6.04 16.57
CA PHE A 191 -14.41 -6.26 17.13
C PHE A 191 -14.26 -7.74 17.51
N ASN A 192 -13.02 -8.18 17.68
CA ASN A 192 -12.73 -9.46 18.27
C ASN A 192 -12.36 -9.30 19.76
N SER A 193 -12.72 -10.29 20.56
CA SER A 193 -12.45 -10.26 21.99
C SER A 193 -12.26 -11.66 22.56
N TYR A 194 -11.46 -11.75 23.61
CA TYR A 194 -11.39 -12.90 24.50
C TYR A 194 -11.28 -12.44 25.95
N ASP A 195 -11.79 -13.26 26.88
CA ASP A 195 -11.63 -13.01 28.31
C ASP A 195 -10.36 -13.71 28.84
N PRO A 196 -9.30 -12.98 29.21
CA PRO A 196 -8.07 -13.56 29.70
C PRO A 196 -8.24 -14.30 31.05
N GLU A 197 -9.27 -14.02 31.84
CA GLU A 197 -9.54 -14.68 33.13
C GLU A 197 -10.12 -16.09 32.95
N ASN A 198 -10.74 -16.40 31.81
CA ASN A 198 -11.27 -17.75 31.50
C ASN A 198 -10.17 -18.78 31.10
N GLY A 199 -8.90 -18.35 31.00
CA GLY A 199 -7.76 -19.25 30.83
C GLY A 199 -7.62 -19.88 29.44
N THR A 200 -8.42 -19.48 28.47
CA THR A 200 -8.37 -19.96 27.09
C THR A 200 -7.94 -18.81 26.17
N THR A 201 -6.64 -18.72 25.89
CA THR A 201 -6.10 -17.74 24.92
C THR A 201 -6.44 -18.08 23.47
N HIS A 202 -7.28 -19.09 23.24
CA HIS A 202 -7.61 -19.63 21.93
C HIS A 202 -9.05 -19.38 21.49
N ASP A 203 -9.92 -18.92 22.38
CA ASP A 203 -11.33 -18.69 22.09
C ASP A 203 -11.55 -17.19 21.79
N MET A 204 -10.93 -16.68 20.74
CA MET A 204 -11.21 -15.33 20.26
C MET A 204 -12.43 -15.37 19.36
N ASP A 205 -13.45 -14.60 19.73
CA ASP A 205 -14.71 -14.51 19.01
C ASP A 205 -14.98 -13.09 18.48
N ILE A 206 -15.88 -13.01 17.53
CA ILE A 206 -16.38 -11.74 16.97
C ILE A 206 -17.55 -11.23 17.81
N PHE A 207 -17.51 -9.95 18.15
CA PHE A 207 -18.54 -9.22 18.90
C PHE A 207 -18.97 -7.97 18.13
N VAL A 208 -20.17 -7.51 18.41
CA VAL A 208 -20.69 -6.21 17.98
C VAL A 208 -21.13 -5.41 19.21
N VAL A 209 -20.70 -4.15 19.30
CA VAL A 209 -21.14 -3.21 20.31
C VAL A 209 -22.02 -2.13 19.69
N ASN A 210 -23.13 -1.79 20.35
CA ASN A 210 -23.92 -0.60 20.06
C ASN A 210 -23.32 0.59 20.80
N LEU A 211 -22.86 1.59 20.09
CA LEU A 211 -22.12 2.73 20.67
C LEU A 211 -22.98 3.66 21.51
N SER A 212 -24.29 3.67 21.29
CA SER A 212 -25.21 4.51 22.06
C SER A 212 -25.63 3.91 23.39
N SER A 213 -25.80 2.56 23.46
CA SER A 213 -26.18 1.84 24.68
C SER A 213 -24.98 1.26 25.42
N GLY A 214 -23.85 1.00 24.74
CA GLY A 214 -22.71 0.27 25.28
C GLY A 214 -22.94 -1.24 25.36
N GLU A 215 -24.07 -1.76 24.89
CA GLU A 215 -24.38 -3.20 24.92
C GLU A 215 -23.63 -3.93 23.81
N SER A 216 -22.98 -5.03 24.17
CA SER A 216 -22.25 -5.91 23.24
C SER A 216 -22.99 -7.22 23.03
N VAL A 217 -22.96 -7.73 21.79
CA VAL A 217 -23.53 -9.02 21.37
C VAL A 217 -22.41 -9.87 20.78
N GLN A 218 -22.30 -11.12 21.23
CA GLN A 218 -21.40 -12.11 20.63
C GLN A 218 -21.99 -12.62 19.31
N VAL A 219 -21.17 -12.67 18.27
CA VAL A 219 -21.58 -13.04 16.90
C VAL A 219 -21.15 -14.45 16.54
N THR A 220 -19.96 -14.87 16.97
CA THR A 220 -19.43 -16.22 16.74
C THR A 220 -19.25 -16.97 18.05
N PHE A 221 -19.36 -18.33 17.99
CA PHE A 221 -19.37 -19.19 19.17
C PHE A 221 -18.60 -20.49 18.94
N ASP A 222 -17.80 -20.59 17.87
CA ASP A 222 -16.98 -21.76 17.58
C ASP A 222 -15.75 -21.75 18.51
N PRO A 223 -15.28 -22.89 19.05
CA PRO A 223 -14.06 -22.91 19.84
C PRO A 223 -12.77 -22.63 19.06
N ALA A 224 -12.87 -22.47 17.75
CA ALA A 224 -11.75 -22.00 16.92
C ALA A 224 -11.63 -20.49 16.98
N PHE A 225 -10.43 -20.02 16.72
CA PHE A 225 -10.08 -18.61 16.62
C PHE A 225 -10.84 -17.92 15.47
N ASP A 226 -11.58 -16.86 15.79
CA ASP A 226 -12.32 -16.00 14.86
C ASP A 226 -11.82 -14.56 15.00
N ASP A 227 -11.35 -13.94 13.89
CA ASP A 227 -10.69 -12.64 13.95
C ASP A 227 -10.98 -11.77 12.70
N SER A 228 -10.60 -10.49 12.79
CA SER A 228 -10.68 -9.50 11.71
C SER A 228 -12.08 -9.31 11.14
N GLY A 229 -13.09 -9.24 12.01
CA GLY A 229 -14.48 -9.00 11.63
C GLY A 229 -14.67 -7.70 10.86
N ARG A 230 -15.45 -7.74 9.75
CA ARG A 230 -15.79 -6.55 8.93
C ARG A 230 -17.23 -6.60 8.46
N TRP A 231 -17.94 -5.50 8.66
CA TRP A 231 -19.30 -5.32 8.18
C TRP A 231 -19.37 -5.32 6.66
N SER A 232 -20.38 -5.98 6.09
CA SER A 232 -20.79 -5.75 4.71
C SER A 232 -21.41 -4.34 4.56
N PRO A 233 -21.28 -3.67 3.39
CA PRO A 233 -21.81 -2.32 3.21
C PRO A 233 -23.31 -2.16 3.38
N ASN A 234 -24.08 -3.25 3.23
CA ASN A 234 -25.51 -3.28 3.46
C ASN A 234 -25.91 -3.63 4.91
N SER A 235 -24.92 -3.79 5.80
CA SER A 235 -25.11 -4.18 7.21
C SER A 235 -25.79 -5.54 7.45
N GLU A 236 -25.87 -6.43 6.45
CA GLU A 236 -26.55 -7.74 6.55
C GLU A 236 -25.61 -8.89 6.93
N ALA A 237 -24.29 -8.69 6.87
CA ALA A 237 -23.31 -9.72 7.18
C ALA A 237 -22.02 -9.14 7.77
N ILE A 238 -21.27 -10.02 8.45
CA ILE A 238 -19.90 -9.77 8.90
C ILE A 238 -19.01 -10.83 8.25
N SER A 239 -17.93 -10.41 7.53
CA SER A 239 -16.84 -11.30 7.11
C SER A 239 -15.78 -11.39 8.21
N PHE A 240 -15.11 -12.51 8.32
CA PHE A 240 -14.04 -12.76 9.29
C PHE A 240 -13.16 -13.90 8.79
N HIS A 241 -12.01 -14.13 9.40
CA HIS A 241 -11.27 -15.37 9.19
C HIS A 241 -11.36 -16.28 10.40
N SER A 242 -11.32 -17.59 10.17
CA SER A 242 -11.55 -18.60 11.19
C SER A 242 -10.74 -19.87 10.94
N GLY A 243 -10.24 -20.47 12.02
CA GLY A 243 -9.54 -21.76 12.01
C GLY A 243 -10.45 -22.98 12.08
N ARG A 244 -11.78 -22.85 12.05
CA ARG A 244 -12.75 -23.92 12.28
C ARG A 244 -12.72 -25.04 11.23
N SER A 245 -12.18 -24.77 10.04
CA SER A 245 -11.99 -25.74 8.95
C SER A 245 -10.68 -26.52 9.02
N GLY A 246 -9.75 -26.12 9.91
CA GLY A 246 -8.43 -26.74 10.08
C GLY A 246 -7.27 -25.89 9.55
N SER A 247 -7.50 -25.05 8.53
CA SER A 247 -6.71 -23.90 8.10
C SER A 247 -7.44 -22.62 8.45
N LEU A 248 -6.75 -21.45 8.36
CA LEU A 248 -7.45 -20.17 8.43
C LEU A 248 -8.10 -19.91 7.08
N ASP A 249 -9.40 -19.80 7.08
CA ASP A 249 -10.22 -19.52 5.90
C ASP A 249 -11.06 -18.26 6.11
N VAL A 250 -11.49 -17.64 5.00
CA VAL A 250 -12.43 -16.54 5.03
C VAL A 250 -13.86 -17.08 5.14
N TRP A 251 -14.60 -16.52 6.08
CA TRP A 251 -16.00 -16.84 6.38
C TRP A 251 -16.86 -15.58 6.37
N LYS A 252 -18.15 -15.73 6.26
CA LYS A 252 -19.13 -14.69 6.55
C LYS A 252 -20.30 -15.24 7.34
N ILE A 253 -20.88 -14.41 8.19
CA ILE A 253 -22.08 -14.73 8.99
C ILE A 253 -23.16 -13.66 8.74
N PRO A 254 -24.42 -14.07 8.45
CA PRO A 254 -25.53 -13.14 8.41
C PRO A 254 -25.80 -12.56 9.80
N VAL A 255 -26.12 -11.27 9.88
CA VAL A 255 -26.48 -10.61 11.13
C VAL A 255 -27.79 -9.85 11.01
N ALA A 256 -28.51 -9.72 12.12
CA ALA A 256 -29.71 -8.92 12.23
C ALA A 256 -29.37 -7.44 12.47
N ASP A 257 -30.41 -6.58 12.49
CA ASP A 257 -30.26 -5.13 12.69
C ASP A 257 -29.59 -4.75 14.02
N ASP A 258 -29.68 -5.59 15.04
CA ASP A 258 -29.01 -5.38 16.34
C ASP A 258 -27.56 -5.90 16.38
N GLY A 259 -27.09 -6.52 15.31
CA GLY A 259 -25.79 -7.15 15.19
C GLY A 259 -25.73 -8.60 15.67
N SER A 260 -26.84 -9.16 16.17
CA SER A 260 -26.91 -10.58 16.54
C SER A 260 -26.84 -11.50 15.32
N PRO A 261 -26.31 -12.75 15.46
CA PRO A 261 -26.26 -13.69 14.35
C PRO A 261 -27.68 -14.03 13.86
N ALA A 262 -27.89 -13.94 12.53
CA ALA A 262 -29.16 -14.22 11.86
C ALA A 262 -29.15 -15.54 11.06
N GLY A 263 -28.06 -16.30 11.14
CA GLY A 263 -27.90 -17.58 10.45
C GLY A 263 -26.56 -18.22 10.75
N GLU A 264 -26.29 -19.35 10.11
CA GLU A 264 -25.01 -20.07 10.25
C GLU A 264 -23.89 -19.39 9.46
N PRO A 265 -22.62 -19.44 9.93
CA PRO A 265 -21.48 -18.99 9.16
C PRO A 265 -21.31 -19.77 7.85
N VAL A 266 -20.94 -19.08 6.78
CA VAL A 266 -20.69 -19.62 5.44
C VAL A 266 -19.22 -19.48 5.12
N GLN A 267 -18.56 -20.60 4.81
CA GLN A 267 -17.17 -20.62 4.33
C GLN A 267 -17.08 -20.06 2.90
N LEU A 268 -16.16 -19.13 2.67
CA LEU A 268 -15.94 -18.49 1.37
C LEU A 268 -14.67 -19.00 0.67
N THR A 269 -13.63 -19.38 1.45
CA THR A 269 -12.41 -20.01 0.94
C THR A 269 -12.25 -21.39 1.58
N SER A 270 -11.57 -22.30 0.87
CA SER A 270 -11.37 -23.68 1.33
C SER A 270 -10.10 -24.27 0.72
N THR A 271 -9.01 -23.50 0.72
CA THR A 271 -7.72 -23.94 0.18
C THR A 271 -6.83 -24.51 1.30
N ASP A 272 -5.68 -25.08 0.94
CA ASP A 272 -4.69 -25.53 1.94
C ASP A 272 -3.86 -24.36 2.51
N ALA A 273 -4.03 -23.15 1.97
CA ALA A 273 -3.36 -21.95 2.43
C ALA A 273 -4.12 -21.31 3.61
N SER A 274 -3.46 -20.41 4.33
CA SER A 274 -4.14 -19.56 5.31
C SER A 274 -4.60 -18.28 4.64
N GLU A 275 -5.89 -17.99 4.71
CA GLU A 275 -6.51 -16.77 4.22
C GLU A 275 -6.97 -15.88 5.38
N HIS A 276 -6.57 -14.59 5.34
CA HIS A 276 -6.71 -13.66 6.47
C HIS A 276 -7.30 -12.32 6.07
N CYS A 277 -7.73 -11.56 7.07
CA CYS A 277 -8.04 -10.13 6.98
C CYS A 277 -8.99 -9.75 5.84
N PRO A 278 -10.16 -10.39 5.73
CA PRO A 278 -11.12 -10.08 4.68
C PRO A 278 -11.69 -8.65 4.85
N ARG A 279 -11.85 -7.93 3.72
CA ARG A 279 -12.51 -6.63 3.67
C ARG A 279 -13.43 -6.53 2.47
N TRP A 280 -14.63 -6.02 2.68
CA TRP A 280 -15.62 -5.80 1.63
C TRP A 280 -15.26 -4.59 0.76
N SER A 281 -15.54 -4.67 -0.54
CA SER A 281 -15.63 -3.50 -1.40
C SER A 281 -16.83 -2.64 -1.01
N PHE A 282 -16.77 -1.34 -1.31
CA PHE A 282 -17.84 -0.40 -0.93
C PHE A 282 -19.19 -0.70 -1.59
N ASP A 283 -19.20 -1.36 -2.76
CA ASP A 283 -20.42 -1.84 -3.45
C ASP A 283 -20.94 -3.18 -2.90
N GLY A 284 -20.16 -3.86 -2.04
CA GLY A 284 -20.49 -5.17 -1.46
C GLY A 284 -20.40 -6.35 -2.43
N GLU A 285 -19.90 -6.14 -3.64
CA GLU A 285 -19.79 -7.21 -4.64
C GLU A 285 -18.55 -8.08 -4.44
N TRP A 286 -17.48 -7.52 -3.87
CA TRP A 286 -16.18 -8.17 -3.72
C TRP A 286 -15.69 -8.20 -2.29
N ILE A 287 -14.78 -9.14 -2.01
CA ILE A 287 -13.99 -9.22 -0.78
C ILE A 287 -12.52 -9.32 -1.18
N VAL A 288 -11.68 -8.42 -0.63
CA VAL A 288 -10.23 -8.52 -0.67
C VAL A 288 -9.75 -9.27 0.57
N TYR A 289 -8.70 -10.07 0.45
CA TYR A 289 -8.09 -10.80 1.54
C TYR A 289 -6.61 -11.07 1.24
N GLN A 290 -5.83 -11.39 2.24
CA GLN A 290 -4.47 -11.89 2.08
C GLN A 290 -4.45 -13.40 2.18
N ALA A 291 -3.55 -14.06 1.42
CA ALA A 291 -3.38 -15.50 1.45
C ALA A 291 -1.92 -15.90 1.46
N ASP A 292 -1.56 -16.76 2.43
CA ASP A 292 -0.21 -17.32 2.53
C ASP A 292 -0.05 -18.43 1.47
N ARG A 293 0.95 -18.28 0.62
CA ARG A 293 1.30 -19.25 -0.43
C ARG A 293 2.79 -19.62 -0.31
N ASP A 294 3.21 -20.61 -1.10
CA ASP A 294 4.55 -21.24 -1.00
C ASP A 294 5.75 -20.27 -1.03
N GLU A 295 5.60 -19.07 -1.64
CA GLU A 295 6.69 -18.11 -1.84
C GLU A 295 6.47 -16.77 -1.10
N GLY A 296 5.35 -16.56 -0.44
CA GLY A 296 5.02 -15.30 0.26
C GLY A 296 3.55 -15.19 0.61
N THR A 297 3.16 -14.02 1.10
CA THR A 297 1.76 -13.65 1.34
C THR A 297 1.33 -12.67 0.27
N ASP A 298 0.22 -12.94 -0.40
CA ASP A 298 -0.29 -12.14 -1.50
C ASP A 298 -1.69 -11.61 -1.24
N ILE A 299 -2.03 -10.55 -1.97
CA ILE A 299 -3.36 -9.97 -2.00
C ILE A 299 -4.22 -10.68 -3.05
N TRP A 300 -5.40 -11.09 -2.63
CA TRP A 300 -6.40 -11.77 -3.44
C TRP A 300 -7.74 -11.05 -3.35
N VAL A 301 -8.55 -11.19 -4.39
CA VAL A 301 -9.95 -10.74 -4.40
C VAL A 301 -10.87 -11.88 -4.84
N MET A 302 -12.09 -11.90 -4.32
CA MET A 302 -13.14 -12.83 -4.72
C MET A 302 -14.50 -12.13 -4.72
N ARG A 303 -15.48 -12.71 -5.39
CA ARG A 303 -16.87 -12.26 -5.21
C ARG A 303 -17.35 -12.49 -3.78
N SER A 304 -18.30 -11.71 -3.31
CA SER A 304 -18.85 -11.78 -1.95
C SER A 304 -19.55 -13.12 -1.61
N ASN A 305 -19.73 -13.99 -2.62
CA ASN A 305 -20.22 -15.37 -2.46
C ASN A 305 -19.11 -16.42 -2.48
N GLY A 306 -17.83 -16.02 -2.56
CA GLY A 306 -16.65 -16.90 -2.62
C GLY A 306 -16.23 -17.31 -4.03
N SER A 307 -16.97 -16.95 -5.09
CA SER A 307 -16.59 -17.26 -6.48
C SER A 307 -15.56 -16.29 -7.04
N ASP A 308 -15.00 -16.63 -8.20
CA ASP A 308 -14.11 -15.79 -9.01
C ASP A 308 -12.86 -15.30 -8.24
N ALA A 309 -12.35 -16.13 -7.32
CA ALA A 309 -11.14 -15.80 -6.58
C ALA A 309 -9.93 -15.66 -7.51
N ARG A 310 -9.21 -14.54 -7.42
CA ARG A 310 -8.01 -14.26 -8.21
C ARG A 310 -6.96 -13.52 -7.41
N ARG A 311 -5.70 -13.79 -7.72
CA ARG A 311 -4.52 -13.14 -7.17
C ARG A 311 -4.37 -11.74 -7.79
N VAL A 312 -4.02 -10.74 -6.99
CA VAL A 312 -3.79 -9.36 -7.42
C VAL A 312 -2.31 -9.00 -7.37
N THR A 313 -1.59 -9.38 -6.30
CA THR A 313 -0.13 -9.27 -6.22
C THR A 313 0.49 -10.63 -6.47
N ASP A 314 1.69 -10.67 -7.07
CA ASP A 314 2.31 -11.88 -7.62
C ASP A 314 3.84 -11.81 -7.50
N ASP A 315 4.34 -11.60 -6.30
CA ASP A 315 5.76 -11.59 -6.04
C ASP A 315 6.12 -12.47 -4.82
N SER A 316 7.39 -12.53 -4.45
CA SER A 316 7.88 -13.38 -3.36
C SER A 316 7.95 -12.67 -2.01
N TYR A 317 7.39 -11.47 -1.91
CA TYR A 317 7.40 -10.68 -0.69
C TYR A 317 6.13 -10.93 0.12
N TYR A 318 6.12 -10.41 1.34
CA TYR A 318 4.91 -10.31 2.13
C TYR A 318 4.11 -9.10 1.65
N ASP A 319 2.89 -9.32 1.21
CA ASP A 319 1.87 -8.31 0.93
C ASP A 319 0.65 -8.59 1.81
N GLY A 320 0.29 -7.65 2.70
CA GLY A 320 -0.74 -7.90 3.70
C GLY A 320 -1.64 -6.72 4.04
N TYR A 321 -2.64 -6.99 4.86
CA TYR A 321 -3.60 -6.02 5.37
C TYR A 321 -4.25 -5.13 4.30
N PRO A 322 -4.86 -5.73 3.28
CA PRO A 322 -5.41 -4.98 2.16
C PRO A 322 -6.65 -4.15 2.55
N GLY A 323 -6.83 -3.03 1.85
CA GLY A 323 -8.01 -2.17 1.95
C GLY A 323 -8.44 -1.64 0.59
N TRP A 324 -9.75 -1.46 0.40
CA TRP A 324 -10.33 -0.91 -0.82
C TRP A 324 -10.29 0.61 -0.85
N SER A 325 -9.97 1.19 -2.00
CA SER A 325 -10.29 2.59 -2.26
C SER A 325 -11.81 2.78 -2.37
N PRO A 326 -12.39 3.94 -1.98
CA PRO A 326 -13.82 4.16 -2.01
C PRO A 326 -14.46 4.04 -3.41
N ASN A 327 -13.70 4.32 -4.48
CA ASN A 327 -14.16 4.15 -5.86
C ASN A 327 -14.09 2.69 -6.37
N GLY A 328 -13.51 1.76 -5.58
CA GLY A 328 -13.38 0.35 -5.93
C GLY A 328 -12.34 0.02 -6.99
N GLU A 329 -11.53 0.98 -7.43
CA GLU A 329 -10.54 0.79 -8.52
C GLU A 329 -9.17 0.37 -8.01
N TRP A 330 -8.87 0.65 -6.73
CA TRP A 330 -7.55 0.44 -6.12
C TRP A 330 -7.62 -0.34 -4.84
N LEU A 331 -6.53 -1.05 -4.55
CA LEU A 331 -6.23 -1.63 -3.25
C LEU A 331 -5.01 -0.95 -2.65
N VAL A 332 -5.04 -0.71 -1.34
CA VAL A 332 -3.90 -0.34 -0.53
C VAL A 332 -3.49 -1.53 0.33
N TYR A 333 -2.20 -1.72 0.59
CA TYR A 333 -1.68 -2.83 1.40
C TYR A 333 -0.28 -2.48 1.92
N ASP A 334 0.22 -3.23 2.89
CA ASP A 334 1.62 -3.13 3.31
C ASP A 334 2.46 -4.26 2.72
N SER A 335 3.71 -3.95 2.34
CA SER A 335 4.63 -4.85 1.66
C SER A 335 6.06 -4.72 2.17
N GLU A 336 6.79 -5.86 2.23
CA GLU A 336 8.20 -5.92 2.64
C GLU A 336 9.21 -5.86 1.46
N ARG A 337 8.76 -5.56 0.25
CA ARG A 337 9.60 -5.64 -0.98
C ARG A 337 10.82 -4.73 -0.99
N ASP A 338 10.80 -3.61 -0.29
CA ASP A 338 11.91 -2.65 -0.21
C ASP A 338 12.73 -2.77 1.08
N GLY A 339 12.53 -3.85 1.85
CA GLY A 339 13.37 -4.22 2.99
C GLY A 339 12.81 -3.89 4.37
N ASN A 340 11.76 -3.07 4.44
CA ASN A 340 10.86 -2.86 5.58
C ASN A 340 9.41 -2.88 5.08
N LYS A 341 8.45 -2.78 5.98
CA LYS A 341 7.04 -2.68 5.59
C LYS A 341 6.69 -1.25 5.24
N ASP A 342 6.25 -1.05 4.02
CA ASP A 342 5.76 0.20 3.47
C ASP A 342 4.37 0.02 2.85
N LEU A 343 3.66 1.14 2.67
CA LEU A 343 2.34 1.13 2.04
C LEU A 343 2.45 1.21 0.52
N TYR A 344 1.65 0.42 -0.16
CA TYR A 344 1.57 0.34 -1.61
C TYR A 344 0.13 0.44 -2.12
N LEU A 345 -0.02 0.94 -3.34
CA LEU A 345 -1.25 0.86 -4.13
C LEU A 345 -1.07 -0.11 -5.30
N VAL A 346 -2.14 -0.82 -5.62
CA VAL A 346 -2.24 -1.64 -6.83
C VAL A 346 -3.65 -1.49 -7.42
N PRO A 347 -3.82 -1.41 -8.76
CA PRO A 347 -5.14 -1.52 -9.37
C PRO A 347 -5.78 -2.86 -9.00
N VAL A 348 -7.09 -2.87 -8.79
CA VAL A 348 -7.82 -4.12 -8.47
C VAL A 348 -7.56 -5.21 -9.50
N GLU A 349 -7.42 -4.85 -10.76
CA GLU A 349 -7.10 -5.79 -11.85
C GLU A 349 -5.64 -6.29 -11.84
N GLY A 350 -4.82 -5.81 -10.89
CA GLY A 350 -3.39 -6.08 -10.85
C GLY A 350 -2.58 -5.13 -11.73
N GLY A 351 -1.27 -5.32 -11.82
CA GLY A 351 -0.38 -4.52 -12.65
C GLY A 351 0.61 -3.67 -11.87
N MET A 352 0.83 -2.44 -12.31
CA MET A 352 1.84 -1.56 -11.68
C MET A 352 1.46 -1.22 -10.24
N GLN A 353 2.39 -1.47 -9.34
CA GLN A 353 2.26 -1.16 -7.92
C GLN A 353 2.98 0.16 -7.64
N LYS A 354 2.37 1.01 -6.82
CA LYS A 354 2.91 2.32 -6.47
C LYS A 354 3.17 2.41 -4.98
N ARG A 355 4.43 2.65 -4.59
CA ARG A 355 4.84 2.87 -3.21
C ARG A 355 4.32 4.23 -2.72
N ILE A 356 3.75 4.28 -1.51
CA ILE A 356 3.21 5.48 -0.87
C ILE A 356 4.17 6.00 0.19
N THR A 357 4.61 5.13 1.09
CA THR A 357 5.53 5.50 2.18
C THR A 357 6.93 5.00 1.91
N MET A 358 7.94 5.77 2.31
CA MET A 358 9.34 5.54 1.98
C MET A 358 10.27 5.74 3.17
N ASP A 359 9.72 5.92 4.38
CA ASP A 359 10.50 6.02 5.60
C ASP A 359 11.16 4.67 5.97
N SER A 360 12.24 4.70 6.74
CA SER A 360 12.92 3.48 7.18
C SER A 360 12.18 2.70 8.27
N ALA A 361 11.17 3.31 8.89
CA ALA A 361 10.31 2.66 9.86
C ALA A 361 9.29 1.75 9.20
N VAL A 362 8.65 0.88 9.98
CA VAL A 362 7.54 0.04 9.50
C VAL A 362 6.26 0.86 9.43
N ASP A 363 5.57 0.80 8.29
CA ASP A 363 4.27 1.39 8.04
C ASP A 363 3.28 0.28 7.68
N GLN A 364 2.18 0.15 8.44
CA GLN A 364 1.31 -1.02 8.34
C GLN A 364 -0.17 -0.68 8.55
N HIS A 365 -1.04 -1.64 8.17
CA HIS A 365 -2.49 -1.60 8.37
C HIS A 365 -3.12 -0.33 7.81
N PRO A 366 -3.00 -0.07 6.51
CA PRO A 366 -3.60 1.10 5.90
C PRO A 366 -5.14 1.02 5.89
N SER A 367 -5.77 2.18 6.06
CA SER A 367 -7.21 2.36 5.95
C SER A 367 -7.52 3.63 5.14
N TRP A 368 -8.34 3.51 4.10
CA TRP A 368 -8.78 4.63 3.28
C TRP A 368 -9.81 5.50 3.99
N SER A 369 -9.64 6.81 3.88
CA SER A 369 -10.72 7.74 4.23
C SER A 369 -11.91 7.56 3.27
N PRO A 370 -13.16 7.75 3.74
CA PRO A 370 -14.35 7.56 2.89
C PRO A 370 -14.42 8.47 1.67
N ASN A 371 -13.73 9.63 1.71
CA ASN A 371 -13.63 10.56 0.58
C ASN A 371 -12.52 10.19 -0.42
N GLY A 372 -11.68 9.19 -0.11
CA GLY A 372 -10.61 8.71 -0.99
C GLY A 372 -9.35 9.57 -1.05
N HIS A 373 -9.23 10.60 -0.20
CA HIS A 373 -8.11 11.55 -0.26
C HIS A 373 -7.03 11.32 0.79
N SER A 374 -7.22 10.40 1.73
CA SER A 374 -6.25 10.17 2.80
C SER A 374 -6.18 8.69 3.17
N LEU A 375 -5.02 8.27 3.65
CA LEU A 375 -4.80 6.97 4.30
C LEU A 375 -4.42 7.19 5.76
N ALA A 376 -5.07 6.46 6.67
CA ALA A 376 -4.60 6.29 8.04
C ALA A 376 -3.83 4.99 8.15
N PHE A 377 -2.77 4.97 8.93
CA PHE A 377 -1.92 3.80 9.15
C PHE A 377 -1.21 3.92 10.50
N HIS A 378 -0.56 2.86 10.95
CA HIS A 378 0.37 2.98 12.07
C HIS A 378 1.81 2.88 11.60
N SER A 379 2.68 3.62 12.26
CA SER A 379 4.09 3.75 11.91
C SER A 379 4.99 3.75 13.14
N GLY A 380 6.19 3.20 12.98
CA GLY A 380 7.26 3.20 13.98
C GLY A 380 8.23 4.38 13.87
N ARG A 381 7.91 5.46 13.17
CA ARG A 381 8.81 6.60 12.84
C ARG A 381 9.40 7.31 14.06
N ASP A 382 8.71 7.30 15.20
CA ASP A 382 9.17 7.94 16.44
C ASP A 382 9.63 6.91 17.49
N ASP A 383 10.24 5.80 17.07
CA ASP A 383 10.67 4.69 17.94
C ASP A 383 9.52 4.03 18.72
N ASN A 384 8.25 4.34 18.37
CA ASN A 384 7.05 3.73 18.92
C ASN A 384 5.96 3.64 17.85
N LEU A 385 5.04 2.65 17.98
CA LEU A 385 3.93 2.52 17.04
C LEU A 385 2.85 3.55 17.36
N ASN A 386 2.69 4.50 16.48
CA ASN A 386 1.73 5.58 16.55
C ASN A 386 0.88 5.66 15.28
N LEU A 387 -0.27 6.35 15.35
CA LEU A 387 -1.13 6.59 14.21
C LEU A 387 -0.64 7.79 13.39
N TRP A 388 -0.67 7.60 12.09
CA TRP A 388 -0.30 8.59 11.09
C TRP A 388 -1.37 8.69 10.02
N ILE A 389 -1.44 9.84 9.35
CA ILE A 389 -2.25 10.05 8.14
C ILE A 389 -1.35 10.63 7.06
N VAL A 390 -1.55 10.17 5.84
CA VAL A 390 -0.99 10.76 4.63
C VAL A 390 -2.11 11.12 3.66
N ASP A 391 -2.06 12.34 3.11
CA ASP A 391 -2.97 12.74 2.04
C ASP A 391 -2.46 12.22 0.71
N ILE A 392 -3.36 11.68 -0.10
CA ILE A 392 -3.06 11.04 -1.37
C ILE A 392 -3.55 11.97 -2.49
N PRO A 393 -2.72 12.26 -3.50
CA PRO A 393 -3.17 12.96 -4.70
C PRO A 393 -4.28 12.20 -5.40
N ASP A 394 -5.07 12.88 -6.22
CA ASP A 394 -6.07 12.21 -7.04
C ASP A 394 -5.39 11.19 -7.97
N ILE A 395 -5.55 9.90 -7.62
CA ILE A 395 -4.93 8.78 -8.34
C ILE A 395 -5.54 8.54 -9.72
N THR A 396 -6.73 9.08 -10.00
CA THR A 396 -7.34 8.97 -11.33
C THR A 396 -6.61 9.79 -12.37
N SER A 397 -5.89 10.85 -11.97
CA SER A 397 -5.10 11.69 -12.85
C SER A 397 -3.63 11.26 -13.01
N ALA A 398 -3.09 10.51 -12.05
CA ALA A 398 -1.66 10.16 -11.99
C ALA A 398 -1.24 8.95 -12.83
N LEU A 399 -2.20 8.22 -13.43
CA LEU A 399 -1.96 6.98 -14.18
C LEU A 399 -2.46 7.04 -15.63
N VAL A 400 -2.63 8.22 -16.18
CA VAL A 400 -2.67 8.35 -17.63
C VAL A 400 -1.25 8.05 -18.12
N VAL A 401 -0.99 6.78 -18.43
CA VAL A 401 0.09 6.44 -19.36
C VAL A 401 -0.16 7.34 -20.56
N PRO A 402 0.79 8.22 -20.98
CA PRO A 402 0.58 8.99 -22.20
C PRO A 402 0.30 7.96 -23.29
N ASP A 403 -0.92 7.97 -23.82
CA ASP A 403 -1.26 7.22 -25.01
C ASP A 403 -0.14 7.49 -26.00
N ALA A 404 0.52 6.44 -26.47
CA ALA A 404 1.44 6.55 -27.58
C ALA A 404 0.71 7.34 -28.64
N GLU A 405 1.15 8.57 -28.92
CA GLU A 405 0.51 9.47 -29.86
C GLU A 405 0.11 8.68 -31.10
N THR A 406 -1.18 8.42 -31.26
CA THR A 406 -1.74 8.03 -32.55
C THR A 406 -1.66 9.28 -33.41
N ASP A 407 -0.52 9.43 -34.10
CA ASP A 407 -0.37 10.41 -35.19
C ASP A 407 -1.48 10.14 -36.23
N THR A 408 -2.61 10.83 -36.08
CA THR A 408 -3.63 10.93 -37.12
C THR A 408 -3.27 12.05 -38.08
N GLY A 409 -2.09 11.91 -38.72
CA GLY A 409 -1.73 12.65 -39.91
C GLY A 409 -2.48 12.10 -41.11
N ALA A 410 -3.38 12.89 -41.64
CA ALA A 410 -4.23 12.60 -42.80
C ALA A 410 -3.42 12.17 -44.05
N GLY A 411 -3.90 11.14 -44.75
CA GLY A 411 -3.73 11.03 -46.18
C GLY A 411 -3.13 9.73 -46.73
N GLY A 412 -3.93 8.78 -47.10
CA GLY A 412 -3.75 8.08 -48.38
C GLY A 412 -3.11 6.71 -48.42
N LEU A 413 -3.90 5.77 -48.88
CA LEU A 413 -3.65 4.47 -49.51
C LEU A 413 -3.55 3.22 -48.62
N LEU A 414 -4.63 2.49 -48.66
CA LEU A 414 -4.79 1.08 -48.38
C LEU A 414 -3.87 0.19 -49.24
N LEU A 415 -3.10 -0.69 -48.61
CA LEU A 415 -2.70 -1.98 -49.18
C LEU A 415 -2.59 -3.00 -48.03
N PRO A 416 -3.13 -4.21 -48.16
CA PRO A 416 -3.10 -5.22 -47.12
C PRO A 416 -1.76 -5.95 -47.13
N LEU A 417 -1.11 -6.05 -45.99
CA LEU A 417 0.03 -6.95 -45.79
C LEU A 417 -0.27 -7.98 -44.70
N ALA A 418 -0.05 -9.20 -45.13
CA ALA A 418 -0.33 -10.45 -44.45
C ALA A 418 0.42 -10.63 -43.14
N LEU A 419 -0.25 -11.32 -42.21
CA LEU A 419 0.33 -11.91 -40.99
C LEU A 419 1.52 -12.83 -41.32
N GLY A 420 2.67 -12.53 -40.73
CA GLY A 420 3.80 -13.42 -40.68
C GLY A 420 4.25 -13.57 -39.21
N SER A 421 3.93 -14.69 -38.61
CA SER A 421 4.42 -15.14 -37.32
C SER A 421 5.91 -15.41 -37.38
N ALA A 422 6.72 -14.67 -36.59
CA ALA A 422 8.13 -15.01 -36.37
C ALA A 422 8.31 -15.51 -34.93
N THR A 423 8.40 -16.83 -34.79
CA THR A 423 8.85 -17.54 -33.58
C THR A 423 10.37 -17.40 -33.51
N VAL A 424 10.89 -16.71 -32.50
CA VAL A 424 12.33 -16.68 -32.21
C VAL A 424 12.64 -17.79 -31.22
N ALA A 425 13.32 -18.84 -31.71
CA ALA A 425 13.88 -19.89 -30.87
C ALA A 425 15.20 -19.41 -30.26
N LEU A 426 15.26 -19.38 -28.94
CA LEU A 426 16.49 -19.12 -28.16
C LEU A 426 17.27 -20.42 -28.04
N ALA A 427 18.42 -20.56 -28.72
CA ALA A 427 19.31 -21.71 -28.61
C ALA A 427 20.26 -21.53 -27.42
N LEU A 428 20.10 -22.38 -26.40
CA LEU A 428 21.03 -22.54 -25.29
C LEU A 428 22.27 -23.34 -25.75
N PHE A 429 23.46 -22.73 -25.72
CA PHE A 429 24.74 -23.46 -25.85
C PHE A 429 25.25 -23.87 -24.46
N LEU A 430 25.03 -25.12 -24.10
CA LEU A 430 25.71 -25.78 -22.99
C LEU A 430 27.11 -26.23 -23.45
N ARG A 431 28.18 -25.65 -22.92
CA ARG A 431 29.53 -26.23 -23.01
C ARG A 431 29.72 -27.18 -21.83
N ARG A 432 29.72 -28.47 -22.13
CA ARG A 432 30.31 -29.53 -21.29
C ARG A 432 31.81 -29.39 -21.23
N ARG A 433 32.38 -29.42 -20.06
CA ARG A 433 33.77 -29.90 -19.84
C ARG A 433 33.69 -31.11 -18.95
N SER A 434 34.29 -32.19 -19.43
CA SER A 434 34.80 -33.36 -18.72
C SER A 434 36.22 -33.61 -19.23
N PRO A 435 37.02 -34.36 -18.55
CA PRO A 435 36.97 -35.00 -17.27
C PRO A 435 37.62 -34.25 -16.13
#